data_93fdde577d49de99716af6a09e988dc6
#
_entry.id   93fdde577d49de99716af6a09e988dc6
#
_cell.length_a   1.000
_cell.length_b   1.000
_cell.length_c   1.000
_cell.angle_alpha   90.00
_cell.angle_beta   90.00
_cell.angle_gamma   90.00
#
_symmetry.space_group_name_H-M   'P 1'
#
loop_
_entity.id
_entity.type
_entity.pdbx_description
1 polymer ?
#
loop_
_entity_poly.entity_id
_entity_poly.type
_entity_poly.pdbx_seq_one_letter_code
_entity_poly.pdbx_strand_id
1 'polypeptide(L)'
;MKQSVLPLAVCALLCAGVVHAQDATEHDGHNRLRVHFSKSSETDLVTVVVGDFQRSPENNYLVGATWGHDLSDTLFGLPFPMTWHLGVQWFNEQEYQPDALGATAFVKANYRMRVPWTQKHIDLGLGEGLSYVDRIPMSEQRDFAKKGPDVHSEKLMNYLEWTIDLPLRQFQSLEPLFSGGIEDMSVGFIVWHRSSIFGVFADTKGGVNFMGFGFEAKF
;
A
#
# COMPACT_ATOMS: atom_id res chain seq x y z
N MET A 1 25.40 -13.69 -19.01
CA MET A 1 24.84 -13.16 -17.76
C MET A 1 24.80 -11.63 -17.90
N LYS A 2 23.63 -11.06 -18.22
CA LYS A 2 23.42 -9.60 -18.21
C LYS A 2 22.61 -9.30 -16.95
N GLN A 3 23.27 -8.80 -15.91
CA GLN A 3 22.59 -8.27 -14.72
C GLN A 3 21.85 -7.00 -15.12
N SER A 4 20.54 -7.01 -14.98
CA SER A 4 19.71 -5.82 -15.18
C SER A 4 19.91 -4.86 -14.00
N VAL A 5 20.49 -3.72 -14.25
CA VAL A 5 20.82 -2.65 -13.27
C VAL A 5 19.57 -1.80 -12.91
N LEU A 6 18.42 -2.08 -13.53
CA LEU A 6 17.21 -1.26 -13.43
C LEU A 6 16.55 -1.20 -12.04
N PRO A 7 16.47 -2.30 -11.23
CA PRO A 7 15.79 -2.25 -9.95
C PRO A 7 16.55 -1.48 -8.85
N LEU A 8 17.88 -1.42 -8.93
CA LEU A 8 18.67 -0.64 -7.96
C LEU A 8 18.50 0.87 -8.14
N ALA A 9 18.20 1.31 -9.36
CA ALA A 9 18.03 2.73 -9.68
C ALA A 9 16.73 3.31 -9.07
N VAL A 10 15.67 2.53 -8.97
CA VAL A 10 14.39 2.98 -8.38
C VAL A 10 14.50 3.13 -6.87
N CYS A 11 15.11 2.17 -6.17
CA CYS A 11 15.34 2.29 -4.73
C CYS A 11 16.34 3.41 -4.38
N ALA A 12 17.39 3.61 -5.19
CA ALA A 12 18.36 4.68 -4.97
C ALA A 12 17.77 6.09 -5.20
N LEU A 13 16.82 6.22 -6.14
CA LEU A 13 16.12 7.49 -6.39
C LEU A 13 15.18 7.87 -5.23
N LEU A 14 14.52 6.91 -4.60
CA LEU A 14 13.66 7.18 -3.42
C LEU A 14 14.50 7.58 -2.19
N CYS A 15 15.67 6.99 -2.01
CA CYS A 15 16.57 7.37 -0.92
C CYS A 15 17.29 8.72 -1.13
N ALA A 16 17.57 9.10 -2.37
CA ALA A 16 18.24 10.37 -2.67
C ALA A 16 17.33 11.60 -2.47
N GLY A 17 15.99 11.42 -2.63
CA GLY A 17 15.01 12.49 -2.41
C GLY A 17 14.90 12.95 -0.95
N VAL A 18 15.24 12.09 0.01
CA VAL A 18 15.15 12.39 1.45
C VAL A 18 16.28 13.31 1.93
N VAL A 19 17.41 13.35 1.23
CA VAL A 19 18.61 14.11 1.67
C VAL A 19 18.56 15.60 1.29
N HIS A 20 17.68 16.02 0.38
CA HIS A 20 17.57 17.43 -0.06
C HIS A 20 16.37 18.20 0.51
N ALA A 21 15.66 17.64 1.49
CA ALA A 21 14.49 18.28 2.12
C ALA A 21 14.84 19.26 3.26
N GLN A 22 16.07 19.74 3.36
CA GLN A 22 16.51 20.61 4.46
C GLN A 22 16.16 22.10 4.31
N ASP A 23 15.51 22.53 3.22
CA ASP A 23 14.99 23.89 3.05
C ASP A 23 13.45 23.93 2.85
N ALA A 24 12.71 22.93 3.34
CA ALA A 24 11.28 22.99 3.37
C ALA A 24 10.84 24.02 4.42
N THR A 25 10.25 25.13 3.98
CA THR A 25 9.33 25.93 4.78
C THR A 25 8.50 24.99 5.65
N GLU A 26 8.32 25.34 6.92
CA GLU A 26 7.50 24.62 7.90
C GLU A 26 6.15 24.26 7.26
N HIS A 27 6.07 23.05 6.72
CA HIS A 27 4.85 22.52 6.12
C HIS A 27 4.03 22.05 7.30
N ASP A 28 2.92 22.74 7.57
CA ASP A 28 1.96 22.39 8.60
C ASP A 28 1.20 21.14 8.12
N GLY A 29 1.92 19.99 8.16
CA GLY A 29 1.51 18.74 7.55
C GLY A 29 0.39 18.09 8.35
N HIS A 30 -0.60 17.53 7.63
CA HIS A 30 -1.74 16.87 8.24
C HIS A 30 -1.44 15.40 8.54
N ASN A 31 -2.08 14.91 9.59
CA ASN A 31 -2.06 13.48 9.93
C ASN A 31 -3.19 12.74 9.21
N ARG A 32 -2.97 11.46 8.98
CA ARG A 32 -3.94 10.55 8.36
C ARG A 32 -4.00 9.25 9.14
N LEU A 33 -5.20 8.72 9.29
CA LEU A 33 -5.42 7.39 9.84
C LEU A 33 -6.26 6.60 8.86
N ARG A 34 -5.71 5.50 8.35
CA ARG A 34 -6.42 4.55 7.48
C ARG A 34 -6.63 3.25 8.23
N VAL A 35 -7.84 2.69 8.11
CA VAL A 35 -8.13 1.30 8.45
C VAL A 35 -8.63 0.58 7.21
N HIS A 36 -8.26 -0.69 7.04
CA HIS A 36 -8.70 -1.45 5.88
C HIS A 36 -8.92 -2.93 6.21
N PHE A 37 -9.81 -3.53 5.45
CA PHE A 37 -10.06 -4.97 5.41
C PHE A 37 -9.79 -5.48 4.00
N SER A 38 -8.97 -6.52 3.87
CA SER A 38 -8.55 -7.07 2.59
C SER A 38 -8.51 -8.59 2.63
N LYS A 39 -8.82 -9.23 1.50
CA LYS A 39 -8.73 -10.69 1.33
C LYS A 39 -7.58 -11.06 0.42
N SER A 40 -6.95 -12.19 0.69
CA SER A 40 -5.87 -12.71 -0.15
C SER A 40 -6.37 -13.08 -1.54
N SER A 41 -5.53 -12.84 -2.53
CA SER A 41 -5.78 -13.12 -3.94
C SER A 41 -4.67 -13.92 -4.56
N GLU A 42 -5.01 -14.83 -5.48
CA GLU A 42 -4.05 -15.54 -6.34
C GLU A 42 -3.68 -14.74 -7.59
N THR A 43 -4.39 -13.66 -7.86
CA THR A 43 -4.20 -12.86 -9.07
C THR A 43 -2.88 -12.09 -9.01
N ASP A 44 -2.11 -12.13 -10.07
CA ASP A 44 -0.92 -11.31 -10.23
C ASP A 44 -1.26 -9.82 -10.15
N LEU A 45 -0.37 -9.02 -9.56
CA LEU A 45 -0.56 -7.58 -9.36
C LEU A 45 -0.97 -6.85 -10.65
N VAL A 46 -0.39 -7.22 -11.79
CA VAL A 46 -0.70 -6.59 -13.09
C VAL A 46 -2.14 -6.88 -13.53
N THR A 47 -2.63 -8.09 -13.32
CA THR A 47 -4.00 -8.50 -13.69
C THR A 47 -5.06 -7.93 -12.75
N VAL A 48 -4.69 -7.64 -11.50
CA VAL A 48 -5.57 -6.90 -10.56
C VAL A 48 -5.96 -5.54 -11.12
N VAL A 49 -5.02 -4.84 -11.76
CA VAL A 49 -5.28 -3.50 -12.35
C VAL A 49 -6.32 -3.54 -13.46
N VAL A 50 -6.48 -4.68 -14.14
CA VAL A 50 -7.51 -4.87 -15.19
C VAL A 50 -8.80 -5.50 -14.65
N GLY A 51 -8.91 -5.69 -13.32
CA GLY A 51 -10.16 -6.08 -12.66
C GLY A 51 -10.40 -7.59 -12.54
N ASP A 52 -9.36 -8.42 -12.73
CA ASP A 52 -9.47 -9.86 -12.46
C ASP A 52 -9.11 -10.15 -10.98
N PHE A 53 -10.05 -10.75 -10.24
CA PHE A 53 -9.94 -11.01 -8.80
C PHE A 53 -10.25 -12.47 -8.50
N GLN A 54 -9.21 -13.28 -8.41
CA GLN A 54 -9.34 -14.66 -7.98
C GLN A 54 -8.96 -14.79 -6.49
N ARG A 55 -9.91 -15.28 -5.68
CA ARG A 55 -9.66 -15.51 -4.26
C ARG A 55 -8.64 -16.62 -4.07
N SER A 56 -7.75 -16.44 -3.11
CA SER A 56 -6.89 -17.49 -2.62
C SER A 56 -7.71 -18.64 -2.00
N PRO A 57 -7.35 -19.91 -2.21
CA PRO A 57 -8.02 -21.05 -1.59
C PRO A 57 -8.03 -21.00 -0.07
N GLU A 58 -7.00 -20.44 0.56
CA GLU A 58 -6.90 -20.29 2.01
C GLU A 58 -7.96 -19.32 2.55
N ASN A 59 -8.49 -18.43 1.68
CA ASN A 59 -9.49 -17.44 2.03
C ASN A 59 -9.10 -16.59 3.26
N ASN A 60 -7.79 -16.49 3.54
CA ASN A 60 -7.27 -15.68 4.62
C ASN A 60 -7.51 -14.19 4.34
N TYR A 61 -7.54 -13.41 5.40
CA TYR A 61 -7.79 -11.97 5.30
C TYR A 61 -6.85 -11.17 6.21
N LEU A 62 -6.76 -9.90 5.91
CA LEU A 62 -5.91 -8.92 6.55
C LEU A 62 -6.78 -7.76 7.05
N VAL A 63 -6.59 -7.39 8.31
CA VAL A 63 -7.06 -6.12 8.87
C VAL A 63 -5.85 -5.26 9.13
N GLY A 64 -5.81 -4.05 8.59
CA GLY A 64 -4.70 -3.13 8.75
C GLY A 64 -5.13 -1.79 9.30
N ALA A 65 -4.24 -1.17 10.08
CA ALA A 65 -4.32 0.22 10.49
C ALA A 65 -3.02 0.92 10.14
N THR A 66 -3.10 2.08 9.51
CA THR A 66 -1.95 2.84 9.03
C THR A 66 -2.09 4.30 9.43
N TRP A 67 -1.08 4.81 10.12
CA TRP A 67 -0.94 6.24 10.39
C TRP A 67 0.01 6.85 9.38
N GLY A 68 -0.34 8.00 8.84
CA GLY A 68 0.46 8.75 7.88
C GLY A 68 0.54 10.22 8.19
N HIS A 69 1.50 10.89 7.57
CA HIS A 69 1.70 12.33 7.69
C HIS A 69 2.16 12.90 6.35
N ASP A 70 1.70 14.11 6.04
CA ASP A 70 2.07 14.79 4.79
C ASP A 70 3.58 15.09 4.79
N LEU A 71 4.26 14.78 3.69
CA LEU A 71 5.71 14.92 3.53
C LEU A 71 6.07 16.05 2.57
N SER A 72 5.35 16.17 1.46
CA SER A 72 5.59 17.17 0.42
C SER A 72 4.38 17.29 -0.49
N ASP A 73 4.13 18.46 -1.05
CA ASP A 73 3.08 18.67 -2.06
C ASP A 73 3.47 18.24 -3.46
N THR A 74 4.75 17.89 -3.66
CA THR A 74 5.27 17.55 -4.99
C THR A 74 6.23 16.36 -4.93
N LEU A 75 6.30 15.63 -6.04
CA LEU A 75 7.33 14.62 -6.31
C LEU A 75 8.14 15.09 -7.53
N PHE A 76 9.42 15.40 -7.35
CA PHE A 76 10.30 15.96 -8.41
C PHE A 76 9.73 17.19 -9.11
N GLY A 77 9.01 18.06 -8.38
CA GLY A 77 8.37 19.26 -8.94
C GLY A 77 7.05 19.00 -9.68
N LEU A 78 6.61 17.75 -9.76
CA LEU A 78 5.30 17.39 -10.30
C LEU A 78 4.24 17.40 -9.18
N PRO A 79 2.97 17.70 -9.48
CA PRO A 79 1.90 17.82 -8.49
C PRO A 79 1.41 16.44 -7.97
N PHE A 80 2.29 15.72 -7.36
CA PHE A 80 2.02 14.45 -6.67
C PHE A 80 2.32 14.62 -5.18
N PRO A 81 1.32 14.96 -4.35
CA PRO A 81 1.50 15.05 -2.91
C PRO A 81 2.04 13.73 -2.35
N MET A 82 3.04 13.86 -1.50
CA MET A 82 3.73 12.74 -0.86
C MET A 82 3.36 12.65 0.61
N THR A 83 3.18 11.44 1.09
CA THR A 83 2.94 11.14 2.50
C THR A 83 3.85 10.00 2.94
N TRP A 84 4.31 10.00 4.19
CA TRP A 84 4.94 8.82 4.77
C TRP A 84 3.98 8.12 5.72
N HIS A 85 4.13 6.81 5.86
CA HIS A 85 3.18 5.96 6.58
C HIS A 85 3.88 4.91 7.42
N LEU A 86 3.28 4.62 8.60
CA LEU A 86 3.58 3.46 9.42
C LEU A 86 2.29 2.66 9.62
N GLY A 87 2.34 1.36 9.45
CA GLY A 87 1.17 0.50 9.55
C GLY A 87 1.41 -0.74 10.38
N VAL A 88 0.33 -1.25 10.96
CA VAL A 88 0.26 -2.55 11.61
C VAL A 88 -0.82 -3.38 10.95
N GLN A 89 -0.59 -4.69 10.83
CA GLN A 89 -1.48 -5.61 10.18
C GLN A 89 -1.70 -6.86 11.02
N TRP A 90 -2.92 -7.35 11.02
CA TRP A 90 -3.29 -8.65 11.54
C TRP A 90 -3.80 -9.52 10.40
N PHE A 91 -3.15 -10.67 10.19
CA PHE A 91 -3.50 -11.66 9.19
C PHE A 91 -4.25 -12.80 9.86
N ASN A 92 -5.52 -12.99 9.52
CA ASN A 92 -6.27 -14.15 9.94
C ASN A 92 -6.03 -15.29 8.95
N GLU A 93 -5.45 -16.36 9.43
CA GLU A 93 -4.98 -17.49 8.63
C GLU A 93 -6.00 -18.64 8.52
N GLN A 94 -7.27 -18.40 8.94
CA GLN A 94 -8.38 -19.35 8.78
C GLN A 94 -8.06 -20.77 9.29
N GLU A 95 -7.33 -20.87 10.41
CA GLU A 95 -6.92 -22.14 11.05
C GLU A 95 -5.87 -22.96 10.28
N TYR A 96 -5.42 -22.54 9.12
CA TYR A 96 -4.30 -23.20 8.41
C TYR A 96 -3.00 -23.10 9.19
N GLN A 97 -2.80 -22.02 9.91
CA GLN A 97 -1.71 -21.76 10.84
C GLN A 97 -2.15 -20.72 11.88
N PRO A 98 -1.41 -20.50 12.98
CA PRO A 98 -1.67 -19.37 13.87
C PRO A 98 -1.61 -18.05 13.13
N ASP A 99 -2.49 -17.12 13.49
CA ASP A 99 -2.55 -15.79 12.93
C ASP A 99 -1.19 -15.07 12.98
N ALA A 100 -0.95 -14.17 12.04
CA ALA A 100 0.29 -13.43 11.92
C ALA A 100 0.08 -11.94 12.20
N LEU A 101 1.13 -11.29 12.69
CA LEU A 101 1.21 -9.85 12.83
C LEU A 101 2.24 -9.29 11.86
N GLY A 102 1.93 -8.13 11.29
CA GLY A 102 2.82 -7.42 10.39
C GLY A 102 2.97 -5.95 10.74
N ALA A 103 4.02 -5.36 10.18
CA ALA A 103 4.26 -3.94 10.21
C ALA A 103 4.74 -3.46 8.84
N THR A 104 4.37 -2.23 8.46
CA THR A 104 4.81 -1.59 7.22
C THR A 104 5.34 -0.20 7.49
N ALA A 105 6.33 0.22 6.71
CA ALA A 105 6.82 1.59 6.66
C ALA A 105 7.04 1.96 5.19
N PHE A 106 6.38 3.00 4.72
CA PHE A 106 6.38 3.35 3.29
C PHE A 106 6.16 4.84 3.04
N VAL A 107 6.48 5.26 1.82
CA VAL A 107 6.14 6.57 1.29
C VAL A 107 5.11 6.37 0.18
N LYS A 108 4.12 7.25 0.12
CA LYS A 108 3.00 7.18 -0.83
C LYS A 108 2.91 8.47 -1.63
N ALA A 109 2.86 8.35 -2.95
CA ALA A 109 2.53 9.43 -3.86
C ALA A 109 1.04 9.38 -4.18
N ASN A 110 0.38 10.53 -4.22
CA ASN A 110 -1.04 10.63 -4.50
C ASN A 110 -1.27 11.47 -5.77
N TYR A 111 -2.28 11.12 -6.55
CA TYR A 111 -2.70 11.85 -7.74
C TYR A 111 -4.20 12.05 -7.72
N ARG A 112 -4.63 13.31 -7.75
CA ARG A 112 -6.05 13.67 -7.81
C ARG A 112 -6.55 13.69 -9.24
N MET A 113 -7.41 12.76 -9.60
CA MET A 113 -7.99 12.65 -10.92
C MET A 113 -9.43 13.16 -10.91
N ARG A 114 -9.73 14.11 -11.81
CA ARG A 114 -11.11 14.59 -11.99
C ARG A 114 -11.92 13.54 -12.75
N VAL A 115 -13.12 13.24 -12.25
CA VAL A 115 -14.05 12.37 -12.95
C VAL A 115 -14.70 13.14 -14.10
N PRO A 116 -14.56 12.67 -15.36
CA PRO A 116 -15.14 13.36 -16.52
C PRO A 116 -16.63 13.66 -16.34
N TRP A 117 -17.06 14.81 -16.86
CA TRP A 117 -18.45 15.31 -16.84
C TRP A 117 -19.05 15.55 -15.44
N THR A 118 -18.24 15.49 -14.40
CA THR A 118 -18.66 15.79 -13.03
C THR A 118 -17.76 16.85 -12.40
N GLN A 119 -18.18 17.37 -11.23
CA GLN A 119 -17.31 18.21 -10.38
C GLN A 119 -16.55 17.34 -9.35
N LYS A 120 -16.70 16.02 -9.43
CA LYS A 120 -16.12 15.06 -8.48
C LYS A 120 -14.72 14.65 -8.90
N HIS A 121 -13.97 14.15 -7.93
CA HIS A 121 -12.64 13.59 -8.13
C HIS A 121 -12.46 12.30 -7.36
N ILE A 122 -11.48 11.53 -7.77
CA ILE A 122 -10.96 10.37 -7.05
C ILE A 122 -9.45 10.58 -6.83
N ASP A 123 -8.93 10.06 -5.74
CA ASP A 123 -7.51 10.10 -5.44
C ASP A 123 -6.91 8.71 -5.71
N LEU A 124 -5.88 8.67 -6.54
CA LEU A 124 -5.09 7.48 -6.83
C LEU A 124 -3.83 7.55 -5.98
N GLY A 125 -3.51 6.47 -5.29
CA GLY A 125 -2.32 6.40 -4.44
C GLY A 125 -1.41 5.25 -4.85
N LEU A 126 -0.10 5.48 -4.83
CA LEU A 126 0.94 4.48 -5.01
C LEU A 126 1.95 4.62 -3.88
N GLY A 127 2.04 3.60 -3.04
CA GLY A 127 2.97 3.52 -1.91
C GLY A 127 4.03 2.47 -2.14
N GLU A 128 5.27 2.77 -1.70
CA GLU A 128 6.42 1.88 -1.80
C GLU A 128 7.21 1.91 -0.50
N GLY A 129 7.66 0.75 -0.02
CA GLY A 129 8.42 0.66 1.21
C GLY A 129 8.75 -0.77 1.64
N LEU A 130 8.71 -1.00 2.94
CA LEU A 130 9.05 -2.28 3.56
C LEU A 130 7.87 -2.86 4.34
N SER A 131 7.77 -4.16 4.34
CA SER A 131 6.84 -4.94 5.15
C SER A 131 7.57 -6.03 5.91
N TYR A 132 7.36 -6.08 7.21
CA TYR A 132 7.81 -7.16 8.09
C TYR A 132 6.59 -7.94 8.58
N VAL A 133 6.72 -9.27 8.71
CA VAL A 133 5.74 -10.16 9.34
C VAL A 133 6.45 -11.07 10.34
N ASP A 134 5.80 -11.34 11.45
CA ASP A 134 6.30 -12.30 12.45
C ASP A 134 6.19 -13.75 11.93
N ARG A 135 5.21 -14.00 11.05
CA ARG A 135 4.95 -15.27 10.37
C ARG A 135 4.53 -15.00 8.92
N ILE A 136 5.08 -15.72 7.98
CA ILE A 136 4.75 -15.58 6.56
C ILE A 136 3.30 -16.08 6.33
N PRO A 137 2.43 -15.27 5.69
CA PRO A 137 1.05 -15.66 5.40
C PRO A 137 0.96 -16.95 4.56
N MET A 138 -0.02 -17.81 4.82
CA MET A 138 -0.16 -19.11 4.15
C MET A 138 -0.30 -18.98 2.63
N SER A 139 -1.07 -18.01 2.17
CA SER A 139 -1.22 -17.70 0.74
C SER A 139 0.11 -17.33 0.07
N GLU A 140 0.99 -16.63 0.79
CA GLU A 140 2.34 -16.28 0.32
C GLU A 140 3.25 -17.52 0.30
N GLN A 141 3.24 -18.33 1.36
CA GLN A 141 4.00 -19.58 1.40
C GLN A 141 3.64 -20.47 0.21
N ARG A 142 2.33 -20.61 -0.08
CA ARG A 142 1.85 -21.40 -1.22
C ARG A 142 2.31 -20.84 -2.56
N ASP A 143 2.30 -19.51 -2.74
CA ASP A 143 2.79 -18.89 -3.98
C ASP A 143 4.27 -19.18 -4.21
N PHE A 144 5.07 -19.11 -3.18
CA PHE A 144 6.49 -19.49 -3.26
C PHE A 144 6.68 -20.98 -3.50
N ALA A 145 5.94 -21.85 -2.83
CA ALA A 145 6.03 -23.30 -3.02
C ALA A 145 5.71 -23.77 -4.45
N LYS A 146 4.85 -23.06 -5.17
CA LYS A 146 4.58 -23.31 -6.61
C LYS A 146 5.83 -23.13 -7.50
N LYS A 147 6.85 -22.41 -7.04
CA LYS A 147 8.05 -22.07 -7.80
C LYS A 147 9.18 -23.05 -7.59
N GLY A 148 9.12 -23.90 -6.57
CA GLY A 148 10.07 -24.95 -6.30
C GLY A 148 10.10 -25.33 -4.82
N PRO A 149 10.60 -26.57 -4.50
CA PRO A 149 10.59 -27.05 -3.13
C PRO A 149 11.54 -26.30 -2.18
N ASP A 150 12.57 -25.68 -2.73
CA ASP A 150 13.60 -24.93 -1.97
C ASP A 150 13.36 -23.41 -2.00
N VAL A 151 12.19 -22.99 -2.49
CA VAL A 151 11.84 -21.58 -2.66
C VAL A 151 10.99 -21.09 -1.51
N HIS A 152 11.50 -20.14 -0.74
CA HIS A 152 10.84 -19.62 0.46
C HIS A 152 10.69 -18.09 0.41
N SER A 153 9.67 -17.59 1.06
CA SER A 153 9.50 -16.17 1.32
C SER A 153 10.27 -15.75 2.57
N GLU A 154 10.50 -14.45 2.69
CA GLU A 154 11.21 -13.85 3.82
C GLU A 154 10.25 -13.02 4.70
N LYS A 155 10.61 -12.87 5.99
CA LYS A 155 9.83 -12.06 6.93
C LYS A 155 9.86 -10.57 6.57
N LEU A 156 11.00 -10.08 6.12
CA LEU A 156 11.17 -8.72 5.61
C LEU A 156 11.14 -8.74 4.08
N MET A 157 10.17 -8.05 3.51
CA MET A 157 9.94 -7.99 2.08
C MET A 157 9.64 -6.56 1.65
N ASN A 158 9.69 -6.32 0.35
CA ASN A 158 9.16 -5.10 -0.22
C ASN A 158 7.66 -4.99 0.02
N TYR A 159 7.20 -3.79 0.26
CA TYR A 159 5.81 -3.39 0.34
C TYR A 159 5.43 -2.50 -0.82
N LEU A 160 4.32 -2.81 -1.50
CA LEU A 160 3.68 -1.94 -2.47
C LEU A 160 2.20 -1.79 -2.09
N GLU A 161 1.73 -0.56 -2.06
CA GLU A 161 0.31 -0.23 -1.89
C GLU A 161 -0.21 0.48 -3.13
N TRP A 162 -1.39 0.10 -3.57
CA TRP A 162 -2.13 0.83 -4.57
C TRP A 162 -3.54 1.11 -4.07
N THR A 163 -4.00 2.36 -4.20
CA THR A 163 -5.34 2.76 -3.74
C THR A 163 -6.09 3.56 -4.79
N ILE A 164 -7.42 3.41 -4.75
CA ILE A 164 -8.37 4.28 -5.44
C ILE A 164 -9.34 4.77 -4.38
N ASP A 165 -9.24 6.03 -4.03
CA ASP A 165 -9.99 6.63 -2.92
C ASP A 165 -11.02 7.64 -3.44
N LEU A 166 -12.20 7.61 -2.85
CA LEU A 166 -13.28 8.56 -3.06
C LEU A 166 -13.34 9.49 -1.86
N PRO A 167 -12.83 10.75 -1.97
CA PRO A 167 -12.95 11.74 -0.90
C PRO A 167 -14.42 12.08 -0.65
N LEU A 168 -14.82 12.04 0.62
CA LEU A 168 -16.23 12.20 1.01
C LEU A 168 -16.63 13.66 1.16
N ARG A 169 -15.69 14.57 1.43
CA ARG A 169 -15.98 16.01 1.58
C ARG A 169 -16.62 16.66 0.34
N GLN A 170 -16.43 16.06 -0.83
CA GLN A 170 -17.08 16.52 -2.06
C GLN A 170 -18.59 16.26 -2.13
N PHE A 171 -19.18 15.60 -1.12
CA PHE A 171 -20.61 15.32 -1.02
C PHE A 171 -21.21 16.16 0.10
N GLN A 172 -21.97 17.19 -0.27
CA GLN A 172 -22.57 18.13 0.68
C GLN A 172 -23.43 17.46 1.76
N SER A 173 -24.09 16.35 1.42
CA SER A 173 -24.89 15.56 2.39
C SER A 173 -24.07 14.93 3.50
N LEU A 174 -22.75 14.82 3.35
CA LEU A 174 -21.84 14.23 4.32
C LEU A 174 -21.07 15.30 5.14
N GLU A 175 -21.30 16.59 4.89
CA GLU A 175 -20.65 17.70 5.58
C GLU A 175 -20.70 17.59 7.12
N PRO A 176 -21.79 17.10 7.75
CA PRO A 176 -21.83 16.93 9.21
C PRO A 176 -20.79 15.96 9.76
N LEU A 177 -20.21 15.08 8.95
CA LEU A 177 -19.16 14.15 9.38
C LEU A 177 -17.80 14.86 9.59
N PHE A 178 -17.62 16.06 9.02
CA PHE A 178 -16.36 16.80 9.06
C PHE A 178 -16.34 17.82 10.20
N SER A 179 -16.58 17.34 11.42
CA SER A 179 -16.54 18.11 12.65
C SER A 179 -15.41 17.63 13.57
N GLY A 180 -15.03 18.41 14.56
CA GLY A 180 -14.09 17.98 15.60
C GLY A 180 -12.63 17.81 15.09
N GLY A 181 -12.21 18.57 14.08
CA GLY A 181 -10.84 18.54 13.58
C GLY A 181 -10.62 17.56 12.41
N ILE A 182 -11.65 16.87 11.94
CA ILE A 182 -11.56 16.04 10.73
C ILE A 182 -11.67 16.95 9.51
N GLU A 183 -10.60 16.99 8.69
CA GLU A 183 -10.56 17.80 7.48
C GLU A 183 -11.18 17.10 6.29
N ASP A 184 -10.90 15.82 6.12
CA ASP A 184 -11.47 15.00 5.06
C ASP A 184 -11.54 13.54 5.50
N MET A 185 -12.40 12.78 4.81
CA MET A 185 -12.53 11.36 4.95
C MET A 185 -12.62 10.76 3.55
N SER A 186 -12.07 9.58 3.36
CA SER A 186 -12.22 8.85 2.11
C SER A 186 -12.58 7.39 2.35
N VAL A 187 -13.28 6.82 1.40
CA VAL A 187 -13.49 5.37 1.29
C VAL A 187 -12.93 4.92 -0.04
N GLY A 188 -12.22 3.81 -0.06
CA GLY A 188 -11.60 3.38 -1.30
C GLY A 188 -11.18 1.93 -1.32
N PHE A 189 -10.81 1.50 -2.51
CA PHE A 189 -10.22 0.20 -2.78
C PHE A 189 -8.72 0.25 -2.48
N ILE A 190 -8.20 -0.85 -1.93
CA ILE A 190 -6.78 -1.02 -1.62
C ILE A 190 -6.28 -2.36 -2.14
N VAL A 191 -5.11 -2.34 -2.75
CA VAL A 191 -4.25 -3.51 -2.98
C VAL A 191 -3.04 -3.37 -2.07
N TRP A 192 -2.93 -4.26 -1.12
CA TRP A 192 -1.80 -4.44 -0.23
C TRP A 192 -0.94 -5.58 -0.79
N HIS A 193 0.30 -5.31 -1.13
CA HIS A 193 1.18 -6.26 -1.82
C HIS A 193 2.52 -6.39 -1.11
N ARG A 194 2.97 -7.63 -0.93
CA ARG A 194 4.33 -7.97 -0.53
C ARG A 194 5.02 -8.69 -1.67
N SER A 195 6.27 -8.35 -1.94
CA SER A 195 7.05 -9.03 -2.98
C SER A 195 8.54 -9.06 -2.69
N SER A 196 9.22 -9.99 -3.37
CA SER A 196 10.68 -10.11 -3.33
C SER A 196 11.41 -9.06 -4.18
N ILE A 197 10.73 -8.16 -4.89
CA ILE A 197 11.32 -7.28 -5.92
C ILE A 197 12.31 -8.06 -6.79
N PHE A 198 11.80 -8.97 -7.62
CA PHE A 198 12.61 -9.72 -8.58
C PHE A 198 13.84 -10.44 -7.98
N GLY A 199 13.75 -10.86 -6.71
CA GLY A 199 14.82 -11.59 -6.03
C GLY A 199 15.77 -10.72 -5.20
N VAL A 200 15.42 -9.45 -4.91
CA VAL A 200 16.23 -8.59 -4.01
C VAL A 200 16.04 -9.00 -2.54
N PHE A 201 14.81 -9.34 -2.13
CA PHE A 201 14.47 -9.72 -0.76
C PHE A 201 14.31 -11.22 -0.52
N ALA A 202 14.23 -12.03 -1.59
CA ALA A 202 14.19 -13.49 -1.52
C ALA A 202 14.79 -14.07 -2.80
N ASP A 203 15.18 -15.34 -2.78
CA ASP A 203 15.92 -15.99 -3.87
C ASP A 203 15.16 -16.11 -5.20
N THR A 204 13.88 -15.75 -5.22
CA THR A 204 13.04 -15.85 -6.43
C THR A 204 11.99 -14.74 -6.48
N LYS A 205 11.33 -14.63 -7.64
CA LYS A 205 10.17 -13.77 -7.82
C LYS A 205 8.97 -14.37 -7.12
N GLY A 206 8.30 -13.61 -6.27
CA GLY A 206 7.10 -14.04 -5.56
C GLY A 206 6.53 -12.93 -4.71
N GLY A 207 5.32 -13.16 -4.24
CA GLY A 207 4.62 -12.23 -3.38
C GLY A 207 3.18 -12.64 -3.14
N VAL A 208 2.48 -11.84 -2.38
CA VAL A 208 1.06 -12.02 -2.09
C VAL A 208 0.32 -10.71 -2.26
N ASN A 209 -0.89 -10.80 -2.76
CA ASN A 209 -1.83 -9.69 -2.85
C ASN A 209 -2.96 -9.88 -1.84
N PHE A 210 -3.27 -8.81 -1.10
CA PHE A 210 -4.50 -8.67 -0.34
C PHE A 210 -5.27 -7.49 -0.91
N MET A 211 -6.53 -7.72 -1.27
CA MET A 211 -7.38 -6.73 -1.92
C MET A 211 -8.64 -6.49 -1.11
N GLY A 212 -9.04 -5.24 -0.98
CA GLY A 212 -10.20 -4.90 -0.17
C GLY A 212 -10.55 -3.43 -0.16
N PHE A 213 -11.16 -3.02 0.92
CA PHE A 213 -11.61 -1.65 1.09
C PHE A 213 -11.02 -1.03 2.36
N GLY A 214 -10.76 0.25 2.28
CA GLY A 214 -10.27 1.05 3.40
C GLY A 214 -11.09 2.31 3.59
N PHE A 215 -10.94 2.83 4.78
CA PHE A 215 -11.46 4.12 5.20
C PHE A 215 -10.30 4.94 5.75
N GLU A 216 -10.15 6.19 5.30
CA GLU A 216 -9.10 7.10 5.75
C GLU A 216 -9.73 8.38 6.30
N ALA A 217 -9.24 8.86 7.42
CA ALA A 217 -9.53 10.19 7.95
C ALA A 217 -8.25 11.04 7.91
N LYS A 218 -8.40 12.30 7.48
CA LYS A 218 -7.36 13.34 7.50
C LYS A 218 -7.71 14.38 8.57
N PHE A 219 -6.74 14.77 9.40
CA PHE A 219 -6.91 15.71 10.53
C PHE A 219 -5.62 16.45 10.86
#